data_a304dcf790121ef1365649e8f597cde2
#
_entry.id   a304dcf790121ef1365649e8f597cde2
#
_cell.length_a   1.000
_cell.length_b   1.000
_cell.length_c   1.000
_cell.angle_alpha   90.00
_cell.angle_beta   90.00
_cell.angle_gamma   90.00
#
_symmetry.space_group_name_H-M   'P 1'
#
loop_
_entity.id
_entity.type
_entity.pdbx_description
1 polymer ?
#
loop_
_entity_poly.entity_id
_entity_poly.type
_entity_poly.pdbx_seq_one_letter_code
_entity_poly.pdbx_strand_id
1 'polypeptide(L)'
;MFTGIITSTGKIKKIEKNTKNRSAIKVFVDLGKDSKGLKIGQSVALNGVCLSATKITKNLCTFEMIDETMKKTDLGNLKVGSLVNVERSLKV
;
A
#
# COMPACT_ATOMS: atom_id res chain seq x y z
N MET A 1 -14.26 -5.59 1.64
CA MET A 1 -14.20 -6.34 2.92
C MET A 1 -12.88 -7.11 3.01
N PHE A 2 -12.27 -7.08 4.18
CA PHE A 2 -11.06 -7.84 4.45
C PHE A 2 -11.35 -8.97 5.44
N THR A 3 -10.73 -10.12 5.21
CA THR A 3 -10.93 -11.29 6.06
C THR A 3 -9.90 -11.38 7.18
N GLY A 4 -8.84 -10.58 7.10
CA GLY A 4 -7.68 -10.73 7.96
C GLY A 4 -6.70 -11.79 7.46
N ILE A 5 -7.01 -12.43 6.33
CA ILE A 5 -6.12 -13.43 5.73
C ILE A 5 -5.11 -12.75 4.82
N ILE A 6 -3.84 -12.94 5.12
CA ILE A 6 -2.74 -12.40 4.31
C ILE A 6 -2.59 -13.27 3.08
N THR A 7 -2.75 -12.69 1.89
CA THR A 7 -2.66 -13.42 0.63
C THR A 7 -1.23 -13.52 0.11
N SER A 8 -0.41 -12.52 0.37
CA SER A 8 1.00 -12.53 -0.02
C SER A 8 1.77 -11.43 0.68
N THR A 9 3.02 -11.26 0.29
CA THR A 9 3.84 -10.14 0.72
C THR A 9 4.18 -9.25 -0.48
N GLY A 10 4.28 -7.96 -0.25
CA GLY A 10 4.78 -7.00 -1.22
C GLY A 10 6.08 -6.42 -0.75
N LYS A 11 6.81 -5.77 -1.66
CA LYS A 11 8.08 -5.14 -1.33
C LYS A 11 8.00 -3.64 -1.59
N ILE A 12 8.43 -2.84 -0.63
CA ILE A 12 8.49 -1.39 -0.77
C ILE A 12 9.63 -1.04 -1.74
N LYS A 13 9.30 -0.40 -2.86
CA LYS A 13 10.28 -0.03 -3.87
C LYS A 13 10.70 1.43 -3.78
N LYS A 14 9.79 2.30 -3.35
CA LYS A 14 10.06 3.73 -3.28
C LYS A 14 9.13 4.38 -2.27
N ILE A 15 9.61 5.41 -1.62
CA ILE A 15 8.82 6.24 -0.71
C ILE A 15 9.07 7.69 -1.10
N GLU A 16 8.01 8.43 -1.42
CA GLU A 16 8.09 9.85 -1.74
C GLU A 16 7.33 10.65 -0.71
N LYS A 17 8.01 11.60 -0.08
CA LYS A 17 7.38 12.57 0.81
C LYS A 17 7.08 13.82 0.01
N ASN A 18 5.84 14.30 0.09
CA ASN A 18 5.47 15.52 -0.59
C ASN A 18 5.95 16.73 0.23
N THR A 19 6.90 17.47 -0.30
CA THR A 19 7.46 18.62 0.39
C THR A 19 6.50 19.81 0.49
N LYS A 20 5.52 19.89 -0.43
CA LYS A 20 4.51 20.94 -0.42
C LYS A 20 3.35 20.62 0.50
N ASN A 21 3.02 19.32 0.61
CA ASN A 21 1.97 18.85 1.49
C ASN A 21 2.57 17.78 2.41
N ARG A 22 3.01 18.20 3.57
CA ARG A 22 3.70 17.34 4.53
C ARG A 22 2.86 16.19 5.06
N SER A 23 1.55 16.27 4.89
CA SER A 23 0.65 15.24 5.39
C SER A 23 0.50 14.07 4.43
N ALA A 24 1.03 14.15 3.21
CA ALA A 24 0.86 13.11 2.19
C ALA A 24 2.20 12.44 1.85
N ILE A 25 2.18 11.12 1.90
CA ILE A 25 3.34 10.30 1.55
C ILE A 25 2.88 9.26 0.54
N LYS A 26 3.66 9.10 -0.54
CA LYS A 26 3.40 8.09 -1.55
C LYS A 26 4.33 6.90 -1.32
N VAL A 27 3.75 5.71 -1.28
CA VAL A 27 4.51 4.47 -1.14
C VAL A 27 4.29 3.63 -2.38
N PHE A 28 5.38 3.20 -2.99
CA PHE A 28 5.36 2.37 -4.19
C PHE A 28 5.68 0.94 -3.77
N VAL A 29 4.75 0.03 -4.00
CA VAL A 29 4.84 -1.34 -3.53
C VAL A 29 4.75 -2.30 -4.72
N ASP A 30 5.71 -3.20 -4.83
CA ASP A 30 5.63 -4.31 -5.77
C ASP A 30 4.73 -5.37 -5.15
N LEU A 31 3.52 -5.52 -5.69
CA LEU A 31 2.53 -6.47 -5.21
C LEU A 31 2.68 -7.86 -5.85
N GLY A 32 3.56 -8.00 -6.82
CA GLY A 32 3.71 -9.27 -7.52
C GLY A 32 2.41 -9.74 -8.14
N LYS A 33 2.04 -10.98 -7.89
CA LYS A 33 0.81 -11.58 -8.45
C LYS A 33 -0.47 -10.90 -7.95
N ASP A 34 -0.42 -10.24 -6.79
CA ASP A 34 -1.61 -9.58 -6.24
C ASP A 34 -1.96 -8.28 -6.96
N SER A 35 -1.10 -7.82 -7.86
CA SER A 35 -1.41 -6.68 -8.73
C SER A 35 -2.38 -7.04 -9.85
N LYS A 36 -2.51 -8.33 -10.16
CA LYS A 36 -3.31 -8.78 -11.30
C LYS A 36 -4.78 -8.46 -11.10
N GLY A 37 -5.34 -7.75 -12.08
CA GLY A 37 -6.75 -7.34 -12.02
C GLY A 37 -7.05 -6.20 -11.06
N LEU A 38 -6.05 -5.65 -10.39
CA LEU A 38 -6.23 -4.52 -9.49
C LEU A 38 -6.47 -3.25 -10.30
N LYS A 39 -7.47 -2.47 -9.88
CA LYS A 39 -7.83 -1.21 -10.54
C LYS A 39 -7.60 -0.04 -9.60
N ILE A 40 -7.32 1.13 -10.18
CA ILE A 40 -7.18 2.38 -9.42
C ILE A 40 -8.45 2.61 -8.60
N GLY A 41 -8.26 2.98 -7.34
CA GLY A 41 -9.35 3.21 -6.40
C GLY A 41 -9.72 1.99 -5.57
N GLN A 42 -9.27 0.81 -5.96
CA GLN A 42 -9.52 -0.38 -5.15
C GLN A 42 -8.64 -0.38 -3.90
N SER A 43 -9.17 -0.95 -2.83
CA SER A 43 -8.49 -1.00 -1.55
C SER A 43 -7.63 -2.25 -1.41
N VAL A 44 -6.46 -2.06 -0.81
CA VAL A 44 -5.53 -3.13 -0.47
C VAL A 44 -5.07 -2.88 0.97
N ALA A 45 -5.07 -3.92 1.78
CA ALA A 45 -4.54 -3.81 3.13
C ALA A 45 -3.04 -4.10 3.12
N LEU A 46 -2.26 -3.14 3.59
CA LEU A 46 -0.81 -3.29 3.78
C LEU A 46 -0.55 -3.34 5.28
N ASN A 47 -0.04 -4.48 5.77
CA ASN A 47 0.13 -4.73 7.21
C ASN A 47 -1.15 -4.44 8.00
N GLY A 48 -2.30 -4.80 7.44
CA GLY A 48 -3.59 -4.61 8.08
C GLY A 48 -4.20 -3.23 7.93
N VAL A 49 -3.54 -2.31 7.23
CA VAL A 49 -4.03 -0.95 7.01
C VAL A 49 -4.60 -0.83 5.60
N CYS A 50 -5.87 -0.46 5.50
CA CYS A 50 -6.57 -0.34 4.22
C CYS A 50 -6.17 0.94 3.51
N LEU A 51 -5.63 0.81 2.32
CA LEU A 51 -5.21 1.93 1.48
C LEU A 51 -5.77 1.75 0.07
N SER A 52 -6.03 2.86 -0.61
CA SER A 52 -6.51 2.83 -1.98
C SER A 52 -5.36 3.02 -2.96
N ALA A 53 -5.34 2.22 -4.01
CA ALA A 53 -4.33 2.36 -5.07
C ALA A 53 -4.60 3.61 -5.88
N THR A 54 -3.61 4.48 -6.02
CA THR A 54 -3.72 5.72 -6.79
C THR A 54 -3.11 5.62 -8.17
N LYS A 55 -2.18 4.68 -8.35
CA LYS A 55 -1.54 4.43 -9.64
C LYS A 55 -1.09 2.98 -9.70
N ILE A 56 -1.22 2.37 -10.86
CA ILE A 56 -0.80 0.99 -11.07
C ILE A 56 0.01 0.92 -12.36
N THR A 57 1.24 0.42 -12.28
CA THR A 57 2.10 0.20 -13.44
C THR A 57 2.68 -1.20 -13.33
N LYS A 58 2.16 -2.13 -14.13
CA LYS A 58 2.50 -3.56 -14.03
C LYS A 58 2.26 -4.06 -12.60
N ASN A 59 3.29 -4.54 -11.92
CA ASN A 59 3.17 -5.05 -10.56
C ASN A 59 3.39 -3.97 -9.50
N LEU A 60 3.73 -2.76 -9.91
CA LEU A 60 4.03 -1.67 -9.00
C LEU A 60 2.79 -0.83 -8.77
N CYS A 61 2.36 -0.76 -7.52
CA CYS A 61 1.20 0.02 -7.13
C CYS A 61 1.60 1.15 -6.20
N THR A 62 1.00 2.32 -6.41
CA THR A 62 1.26 3.49 -5.58
C THR A 62 0.10 3.67 -4.63
N PHE A 63 0.41 3.87 -3.36
CA PHE A 63 -0.57 4.17 -2.32
C PHE A 63 -0.20 5.48 -1.67
N GLU A 64 -1.19 6.30 -1.35
CA GLU A 64 -0.98 7.53 -0.60
C GLU A 64 -1.41 7.32 0.85
N MET A 65 -0.57 7.79 1.76
CA MET A 65 -0.85 7.77 3.19
C MET A 65 -0.76 9.18 3.75
N ILE A 66 -1.65 9.49 4.66
CA ILE A 66 -1.54 10.74 5.42
C ILE A 66 -0.63 10.51 6.64
N ASP A 67 -0.05 11.59 7.12
CA ASP A 67 0.88 11.56 8.25
C ASP A 67 0.27 10.90 9.48
N GLU A 68 -1.01 11.15 9.73
CA GLU A 68 -1.73 10.54 10.85
C GLU A 68 -1.77 9.01 10.76
N THR A 69 -2.00 8.48 9.57
CA THR A 69 -1.98 7.02 9.33
C THR A 69 -0.61 6.45 9.66
N MET A 70 0.45 7.14 9.27
CA MET A 70 1.81 6.67 9.52
C MET A 70 2.16 6.68 11.00
N LYS A 71 1.67 7.68 11.75
CA LYS A 71 1.94 7.77 13.19
C LYS A 71 1.19 6.73 14.00
N LYS A 72 0.01 6.32 13.54
CA LYS A 72 -0.85 5.38 14.26
C LYS A 72 -0.65 3.93 13.87
N THR A 73 0.17 3.67 12.86
CA THR A 73 0.37 2.31 12.33
C THR A 73 1.86 2.02 12.22
N ASP A 74 2.18 0.75 11.96
CA ASP A 74 3.55 0.34 11.71
C ASP A 74 4.08 0.80 10.34
N LEU A 75 3.21 1.37 9.50
CA LEU A 75 3.62 1.79 8.16
C LEU A 75 4.64 2.92 8.19
N GLY A 76 4.66 3.73 9.25
CA GLY A 76 5.64 4.80 9.40
C GLY A 76 7.08 4.31 9.56
N ASN A 77 7.26 3.05 9.93
CA ASN A 77 8.59 2.46 10.13
C ASN A 77 9.10 1.72 8.89
N LEU A 78 8.32 1.68 7.82
CA LEU A 78 8.71 1.02 6.59
C LEU A 78 9.79 1.80 5.85
N LYS A 79 10.69 1.05 5.23
CA LYS A 79 11.79 1.60 4.43
C LYS A 79 11.79 0.93 3.08
N VAL A 80 12.46 1.55 2.11
CA VAL A 80 12.69 0.92 0.81
C VAL A 80 13.37 -0.44 1.05
N GLY A 81 12.82 -1.49 0.44
CA GLY A 81 13.28 -2.86 0.65
C GLY A 81 12.50 -3.63 1.70
N SER A 82 11.70 -2.95 2.53
CA SER A 82 10.86 -3.63 3.52
C SER A 82 9.79 -4.48 2.84
N LEU A 83 9.44 -5.60 3.50
CA LEU A 83 8.32 -6.43 3.09
C LEU A 83 7.08 -6.03 3.87
N VAL A 84 5.93 -6.05 3.21
CA VAL A 84 4.64 -5.78 3.84
C VAL A 84 3.69 -6.93 3.53
N ASN A 85 2.83 -7.25 4.50
CA ASN A 85 1.76 -8.20 4.28
C ASN A 85 0.68 -7.56 3.42
N VAL A 86 0.21 -8.28 2.42
CA VAL A 86 -0.76 -7.79 1.44
C VAL A 86 -2.03 -8.61 1.51
N GLU A 87 -3.16 -7.92 1.62
CA GLU A 87 -4.47 -8.55 1.48
C GLU A 87 -5.33 -7.68 0.58
N ARG A 88 -5.89 -8.27 -0.47
CA ARG A 88 -6.81 -7.56 -1.36
C ARG A 88 -8.21 -7.56 -0.76
N SER A 89 -8.96 -6.51 -1.05
CA SER A 89 -10.37 -6.45 -0.68
C SER A 89 -11.15 -7.56 -1.38
N LEU A 90 -12.03 -8.23 -0.63
CA LEU A 90 -12.93 -9.21 -1.24
C LEU A 90 -13.99 -8.47 -2.05
N LYS A 91 -14.27 -8.98 -3.22
CA LYS A 91 -15.41 -8.51 -4.02
C LYS A 91 -16.65 -9.22 -3.53
N VAL A 92 -17.64 -8.46 -3.23
CA VAL A 92 -18.93 -8.96 -2.81
C VAL A 92 -19.84 -9.07 -4.03
#